data_35f0476810a2c7deb4b4db321fba575b
#
_entry.id   35f0476810a2c7deb4b4db321fba575b
#
_cell.length_a   1.000
_cell.length_b   1.000
_cell.length_c   1.000
_cell.angle_alpha   90.00
_cell.angle_beta   90.00
_cell.angle_gamma   90.00
#
_symmetry.space_group_name_H-M   'P 1'
#
loop_
_entity.id
_entity.type
_entity.pdbx_description
1 polymer ?
#
loop_
_entity_poly.entity_id
_entity_poly.type
_entity_poly.pdbx_seq_one_letter_code
_entity_poly.pdbx_strand_id
1 'polypeptide(L)'
;MDRRVKKSRAAIYQAFLTLLNQKSYESLTVQEIIDLADVGRSTFYAHFETKEALLEEMCQDLFQHTFVERYQASELFDATAHLFYHF
;
A
#
# COMPACT_ATOMS: atom_id res chain seq x y z
N MET A 1 11.96 -14.41 0.25
CA MET A 1 11.77 -13.28 1.13
C MET A 1 11.28 -13.72 2.49
N ASP A 2 11.83 -13.10 3.50
CA ASP A 2 11.50 -13.43 4.88
C ASP A 2 10.06 -13.02 5.21
N ARG A 3 9.34 -13.89 5.91
CA ARG A 3 7.98 -13.59 6.38
C ARG A 3 7.94 -12.35 7.26
N ARG A 4 8.97 -12.14 8.06
CA ARG A 4 9.06 -10.99 8.95
C ARG A 4 9.04 -9.69 8.19
N VAL A 5 9.73 -9.64 7.06
CA VAL A 5 9.80 -8.44 6.24
C VAL A 5 8.42 -8.09 5.72
N LYS A 6 7.70 -9.06 5.17
CA LYS A 6 6.35 -8.85 4.68
C LYS A 6 5.39 -8.44 5.79
N LYS A 7 5.51 -9.08 6.94
CA LYS A 7 4.64 -8.80 8.07
C LYS A 7 4.86 -7.40 8.60
N SER A 8 6.12 -6.99 8.73
CA SER A 8 6.44 -5.64 9.19
C SER A 8 5.95 -4.59 8.22
N ARG A 9 6.13 -4.82 6.94
CA ARG A 9 5.68 -3.88 5.90
C ARG A 9 4.16 -3.73 5.93
N ALA A 10 3.44 -4.84 6.06
CA ALA A 10 1.98 -4.81 6.14
C ALA A 10 1.52 -4.09 7.39
N ALA A 11 2.17 -4.31 8.52
CA ALA A 11 1.83 -3.63 9.77
C ALA A 11 2.04 -2.12 9.64
N ILE A 12 3.11 -1.70 8.99
CA ILE A 12 3.39 -0.29 8.77
C ILE A 12 2.32 0.33 7.87
N TYR A 13 1.93 -0.35 6.80
CA TYR A 13 0.87 0.14 5.92
C TYR A 13 -0.46 0.28 6.66
N GLN A 14 -0.82 -0.73 7.44
CA GLN A 14 -2.07 -0.69 8.21
C GLN A 14 -2.07 0.46 9.21
N ALA A 15 -0.97 0.64 9.92
CA ALA A 15 -0.84 1.74 10.88
C ALA A 15 -0.98 3.08 10.18
N PHE A 16 -0.31 3.23 9.04
CA PHE A 16 -0.36 4.46 8.27
C PHE A 16 -1.78 4.79 7.82
N LEU A 17 -2.47 3.79 7.26
CA LEU A 17 -3.85 3.98 6.82
C LEU A 17 -4.78 4.33 7.97
N THR A 18 -4.60 3.67 9.11
CA THR A 18 -5.39 3.95 10.30
C THR A 18 -5.21 5.40 10.74
N LEU A 19 -3.95 5.85 10.78
CA LEU A 19 -3.64 7.21 11.20
C LEU A 19 -4.16 8.24 10.19
N LEU A 20 -4.11 7.93 8.90
CA LEU A 20 -4.64 8.83 7.88
C LEU A 20 -6.14 9.03 8.00
N ASN A 21 -6.85 8.06 8.58
CA ASN A 21 -8.27 8.21 8.85
C ASN A 21 -8.55 9.05 10.09
N GLN A 22 -7.55 9.27 10.93
CA GLN A 22 -7.72 9.98 12.20
C GLN A 22 -7.20 11.39 12.16
N LYS A 23 -6.20 11.65 11.34
CA LYS A 23 -5.55 12.95 11.29
C LYS A 23 -4.99 13.21 9.90
N SER A 24 -4.63 14.46 9.64
CA SER A 24 -4.07 14.81 8.35
C SER A 24 -2.67 14.24 8.20
N TYR A 25 -2.29 14.00 6.96
CA TYR A 25 -0.97 13.49 6.66
C TYR A 25 0.13 14.40 7.22
N GLU A 26 -0.09 15.72 7.15
CA GLU A 26 0.90 16.68 7.59
C GLU A 26 1.18 16.61 9.08
N SER A 27 0.17 16.30 9.88
CA SER A 27 0.33 16.20 11.33
C SER A 27 0.74 14.82 11.80
N LEU A 28 0.76 13.84 10.89
CA LEU A 28 1.11 12.47 11.20
C LEU A 28 2.64 12.31 11.25
N THR A 29 3.14 11.64 12.28
CA THR A 29 4.58 11.46 12.46
C THR A 29 4.99 10.00 12.28
N VAL A 30 6.27 9.81 11.95
CA VAL A 30 6.83 8.46 11.86
C VAL A 30 6.72 7.75 13.21
N GLN A 31 6.91 8.47 14.30
CA GLN A 31 6.82 7.86 15.62
C GLN A 31 5.43 7.27 15.87
N GLU A 32 4.39 7.97 15.46
CA GLU A 32 3.03 7.46 15.58
C GLU A 32 2.84 6.18 14.77
N ILE A 33 3.42 6.14 13.58
CA ILE A 33 3.33 4.94 12.73
C ILE A 33 4.04 3.77 13.41
N ILE A 34 5.24 4.02 13.92
CA ILE A 34 6.05 3.00 14.60
C ILE A 34 5.29 2.46 15.80
N ASP A 35 4.72 3.34 16.60
CA ASP A 35 4.00 2.95 17.81
C ASP A 35 2.77 2.13 17.49
N LEU A 36 2.00 2.55 16.52
CA LEU A 36 0.77 1.84 16.16
C LEU A 36 1.06 0.52 15.45
N ALA A 37 2.07 0.49 14.61
CA ALA A 37 2.46 -0.72 13.90
C ALA A 37 3.15 -1.73 14.82
N ASP A 38 3.61 -1.26 15.98
CA ASP A 38 4.34 -2.08 16.95
C ASP A 38 5.59 -2.69 16.31
N VAL A 39 6.34 -1.85 15.61
CA VAL A 39 7.62 -2.24 15.03
C VAL A 39 8.73 -1.37 15.62
N GLY A 40 9.97 -1.83 15.52
CA GLY A 40 11.09 -1.01 15.94
C GLY A 40 11.38 0.10 14.97
N ARG A 41 12.01 1.17 15.46
CA ARG A 41 12.40 2.28 14.62
C ARG A 41 13.34 1.83 13.50
N SER A 42 14.29 0.96 13.82
CA SER A 42 15.21 0.42 12.83
C SER A 42 14.48 -0.40 11.77
N THR A 43 13.43 -1.11 12.18
CA THR A 43 12.62 -1.88 11.24
C THR A 43 11.91 -0.96 10.26
N PHE A 44 11.32 0.13 10.77
CA PHE A 44 10.66 1.10 9.91
C PHE A 44 11.65 1.67 8.89
N TYR A 45 12.81 2.13 9.37
CA TYR A 45 13.78 2.77 8.47
C TYR A 45 14.50 1.78 7.56
N ALA A 46 14.41 0.49 7.85
CA ALA A 46 14.88 -0.53 6.91
C ALA A 46 13.96 -0.62 5.68
N HIS A 47 12.69 -0.28 5.85
CA HIS A 47 11.71 -0.32 4.77
C HIS A 47 11.53 1.03 4.08
N PHE A 48 11.49 2.10 4.84
CA PHE A 48 11.14 3.44 4.34
C PHE A 48 12.04 4.48 4.98
N GLU A 49 12.61 5.34 4.17
CA GLU A 49 13.51 6.38 4.69
C GLU A 49 12.74 7.48 5.39
N THR A 50 11.55 7.79 4.90
CA THR A 50 10.75 8.89 5.43
C THR A 50 9.28 8.53 5.33
N LYS A 51 8.45 9.34 5.96
CA LYS A 51 7.01 9.26 5.85
C LYS A 51 6.57 9.47 4.39
N GLU A 52 7.25 10.36 3.70
CA GLU A 52 6.99 10.64 2.29
C GLU A 52 7.30 9.43 1.41
N ALA A 53 8.40 8.75 1.70
CA ALA A 53 8.76 7.53 0.97
C ALA A 53 7.72 6.44 1.20
N LEU A 54 7.23 6.33 2.43
CA LEU A 54 6.16 5.38 2.75
C LEU A 54 4.90 5.69 1.96
N LEU A 55 4.50 6.95 1.93
CA LEU A 55 3.32 7.37 1.19
C LEU A 55 3.47 7.05 -0.29
N GLU A 56 4.62 7.36 -0.85
CA GLU A 56 4.87 7.13 -2.26
C GLU A 56 4.82 5.64 -2.60
N GLU A 57 5.49 4.81 -1.82
CA GLU A 57 5.49 3.37 -2.08
C GLU A 57 4.10 2.76 -1.89
N MET A 58 3.39 3.19 -0.86
CA MET A 58 2.05 2.70 -0.63
C MET A 58 1.11 3.09 -1.76
N CYS A 59 1.21 4.32 -2.24
CA CYS A 59 0.40 4.76 -3.36
C CYS A 59 0.72 3.99 -4.63
N GLN A 60 1.99 3.74 -4.89
CA GLN A 60 2.40 2.96 -6.04
C GLN A 60 1.87 1.53 -5.95
N ASP A 61 1.99 0.91 -4.79
CA ASP A 61 1.51 -0.45 -4.59
C ASP A 61 0.00 -0.53 -4.78
N LEU A 62 -0.73 0.41 -4.19
CA LEU A 62 -2.18 0.44 -4.34
C LEU A 62 -2.59 0.73 -5.77
N PHE A 63 -1.90 1.64 -6.42
CA PHE A 63 -2.18 1.97 -7.80
C PHE A 63 -1.94 0.77 -8.71
N GLN A 64 -0.81 0.10 -8.54
CA GLN A 64 -0.50 -1.08 -9.34
C GLN A 64 -1.51 -2.20 -9.11
N HIS A 65 -1.85 -2.41 -7.85
CA HIS A 65 -2.82 -3.45 -7.52
C HIS A 65 -4.18 -3.14 -8.16
N THR A 66 -4.64 -1.92 -8.01
CA THR A 66 -5.91 -1.49 -8.58
C THR A 66 -5.87 -1.55 -10.11
N PHE A 67 -4.77 -1.11 -10.69
CA PHE A 67 -4.61 -1.12 -12.13
C PHE A 67 -4.63 -2.54 -12.68
N VAL A 68 -3.89 -3.43 -12.03
CA VAL A 68 -3.83 -4.84 -12.45
C VAL A 68 -5.20 -5.48 -12.32
N GLU A 69 -5.90 -5.22 -11.24
CA GLU A 69 -7.23 -5.77 -11.05
C GLU A 69 -8.18 -5.26 -12.12
N ARG A 70 -8.14 -3.98 -12.41
CA ARG A 70 -8.98 -3.40 -13.46
C ARG A 70 -8.63 -3.96 -14.82
N TYR A 71 -7.34 -4.09 -15.09
CA TYR A 71 -6.87 -4.61 -16.37
C TYR A 71 -7.35 -6.04 -16.55
N GLN A 72 -7.19 -6.86 -15.52
CA GLN A 72 -7.63 -8.24 -15.58
C GLN A 72 -9.14 -8.34 -15.74
N ALA A 73 -9.88 -7.51 -15.04
CA ALA A 73 -11.32 -7.48 -15.17
C ALA A 73 -11.74 -7.06 -16.56
N SER A 74 -11.05 -6.06 -17.13
CA SER A 74 -11.29 -5.61 -18.49
C SER A 74 -11.00 -6.70 -19.50
N GLU A 75 -9.91 -7.42 -19.30
CA GLU A 75 -9.57 -8.53 -20.20
C GLU A 75 -10.62 -9.62 -20.17
N LEU A 76 -11.07 -9.96 -18.98
CA LEU A 76 -12.13 -10.97 -18.85
C LEU A 76 -13.40 -10.47 -19.51
N PHE A 77 -13.73 -9.22 -19.28
CA PHE A 77 -14.90 -8.62 -19.90
C PHE A 77 -14.76 -8.60 -21.40
N ASP A 78 -13.59 -8.17 -21.89
CA ASP A 78 -13.32 -8.11 -23.33
C ASP A 78 -13.37 -9.49 -23.97
N ALA A 79 -12.82 -10.49 -23.28
CA ALA A 79 -12.86 -11.85 -23.79
C ALA A 79 -14.31 -12.31 -23.98
N THR A 80 -15.17 -11.92 -23.04
CA THR A 80 -16.59 -12.20 -23.14
C THR A 80 -17.27 -11.32 -24.18
N ALA A 81 -16.94 -10.04 -24.15
CA ALA A 81 -17.55 -9.05 -25.02
C ALA A 81 -17.07 -9.16 -26.46
N HIS A 82 -15.89 -9.70 -26.68
CA HIS A 82 -15.38 -9.96 -28.02
C HIS A 82 -16.33 -10.80 -28.83
N LEU A 83 -17.05 -11.64 -28.13
CA LEU A 83 -18.05 -12.47 -28.78
C LEU A 83 -19.20 -11.64 -29.30
N PHE A 84 -19.33 -10.42 -28.82
CA PHE A 84 -20.46 -9.58 -29.16
C PHE A 84 -20.10 -8.40 -30.05
N TYR A 85 -19.12 -7.62 -29.67
CA TYR A 85 -18.83 -6.43 -30.44
C TYR A 85 -17.35 -6.14 -30.57
N HIS A 86 -16.56 -7.04 -30.22
CA HIS A 86 -15.19 -6.97 -30.61
C HIS A 86 -14.49 -5.62 -30.42
N PHE A 87 -13.52 -5.61 -29.59
CA PHE A 87 -12.64 -4.46 -29.45
C PHE A 87 -11.31 -4.72 -30.03
#